data_161ec081d3e33c126da5c5d0ff7d8b69
#
_entry.id   161ec081d3e33c126da5c5d0ff7d8b69
#
_cell.length_a   1.000
_cell.length_b   1.000
_cell.length_c   1.000
_cell.angle_alpha   90.00
_cell.angle_beta   90.00
_cell.angle_gamma   90.00
#
_symmetry.space_group_name_H-M   'P 1'
#
loop_
_entity.id
_entity.type
_entity.pdbx_description
1 polymer ?
#
loop_
_entity_poly.entity_id
_entity_poly.type
_entity_poly.pdbx_seq_one_letter_code
_entity_poly.pdbx_strand_id
1 'polypeptide(L)'
;MSTTTLHLAKQNFKFSAAHFLIFDDKHAERLHGHNYQVRVDLKTPAEKDLHAEGYFLDFNVFKKYIKARLDQWDEIVLLPEKHPDMKFKKTAKSLEVTFRDRFYAFPLNEVILLPVTNTSVEQLSKLLAEDFYREFKGYGVRRVRVYVEETRGQGASSVVPEN
;
A
#
# COMPACT_ATOMS: atom_id res chain seq x y z
N MET A 1 -10.56 27.79 -13.76
CA MET A 1 -10.93 26.41 -14.14
C MET A 1 -10.99 25.58 -12.88
N SER A 2 -12.08 24.85 -12.65
CA SER A 2 -12.23 23.96 -11.50
C SER A 2 -11.50 22.63 -11.73
N THR A 3 -11.07 21.99 -10.66
CA THR A 3 -10.54 20.61 -10.68
C THR A 3 -11.29 19.80 -9.63
N THR A 4 -11.67 18.58 -9.97
CA THR A 4 -12.38 17.68 -9.08
C THR A 4 -11.45 16.59 -8.57
N THR A 5 -11.65 16.19 -7.32
CA THR A 5 -10.98 15.04 -6.72
C THR A 5 -12.06 14.05 -6.27
N LEU A 6 -11.96 12.83 -6.76
CA LEU A 6 -12.81 11.72 -6.29
C LEU A 6 -12.23 11.15 -5.00
N HIS A 7 -13.07 10.91 -4.01
CA HIS A 7 -12.70 10.34 -2.73
C HIS A 7 -13.26 8.92 -2.60
N LEU A 8 -12.37 7.95 -2.42
CA LEU A 8 -12.69 6.54 -2.29
C LEU A 8 -12.23 6.06 -0.91
N ALA A 9 -13.17 5.98 0.03
CA ALA A 9 -12.93 5.60 1.43
C ALA A 9 -13.95 4.55 1.89
N LYS A 10 -13.99 3.42 1.20
CA LYS A 10 -14.90 2.32 1.53
C LYS A 10 -14.42 1.57 2.78
N GLN A 11 -15.36 1.10 3.62
CA GLN A 11 -15.02 0.31 4.82
C GLN A 11 -14.24 -0.96 4.51
N ASN A 12 -14.45 -1.55 3.33
CA ASN A 12 -13.74 -2.74 2.88
C ASN A 12 -12.37 -2.46 2.20
N PHE A 13 -11.95 -1.20 2.12
CA PHE A 13 -10.58 -0.84 1.73
C PHE A 13 -9.65 -1.00 2.92
N LYS A 14 -9.37 -2.23 3.26
CA LYS A 14 -8.58 -2.63 4.42
C LYS A 14 -7.80 -3.89 4.12
N PHE A 15 -6.77 -4.12 4.93
CA PHE A 15 -6.04 -5.39 4.99
C PHE A 15 -5.49 -5.59 6.39
N SER A 16 -5.42 -6.83 6.85
CA SER A 16 -4.76 -7.21 8.09
C SER A 16 -3.38 -7.77 7.76
N ALA A 17 -2.33 -7.16 8.27
CA ALA A 17 -0.98 -7.61 7.98
C ALA A 17 -0.10 -7.57 9.20
N ALA A 18 0.87 -8.50 9.26
CA ALA A 18 1.90 -8.50 10.28
C ALA A 18 3.17 -7.85 9.73
N HIS A 19 3.87 -7.13 10.58
CA HIS A 19 5.14 -6.47 10.27
C HIS A 19 5.92 -6.14 11.55
N PHE A 20 7.07 -5.51 11.40
CA PHE A 20 7.77 -4.78 12.44
C PHE A 20 8.54 -3.60 11.86
N LEU A 21 8.53 -2.47 12.55
CA LEU A 21 9.32 -1.31 12.19
C LEU A 21 10.77 -1.46 12.66
N ILE A 22 11.69 -0.96 11.86
CA ILE A 22 13.12 -0.89 12.16
C ILE A 22 13.44 0.58 12.35
N PHE A 23 13.83 0.96 13.57
CA PHE A 23 14.08 2.36 13.92
C PHE A 23 15.52 2.80 13.63
N ASP A 24 16.48 1.93 13.96
CA ASP A 24 17.91 2.19 13.80
C ASP A 24 18.70 0.86 13.80
N ASP A 25 20.02 0.94 13.93
CA ASP A 25 20.94 -0.21 13.95
C ASP A 25 20.76 -1.13 15.17
N LYS A 26 20.08 -0.67 16.23
CA LYS A 26 19.90 -1.39 17.50
C LYS A 26 18.43 -1.68 17.83
N HIS A 27 17.52 -0.86 17.37
CA HIS A 27 16.12 -0.89 17.78
C HIS A 27 15.20 -1.26 16.63
N ALA A 28 14.33 -2.21 16.88
CA ALA A 28 13.24 -2.62 16.01
C ALA A 28 12.10 -3.19 16.87
N GLU A 29 10.88 -3.02 16.38
CA GLU A 29 9.71 -3.62 17.01
C GLU A 29 9.77 -5.15 16.97
N ARG A 30 8.94 -5.79 17.77
CA ARG A 30 8.61 -7.21 17.61
C ARG A 30 7.59 -7.37 16.52
N LEU A 31 7.58 -8.54 15.88
CA LEU A 31 6.55 -8.90 14.90
C LEU A 31 5.16 -8.80 15.55
N HIS A 32 4.28 -8.03 14.92
CA HIS A 32 2.90 -7.80 15.36
C HIS A 32 2.03 -7.45 14.16
N GLY A 33 0.73 -7.37 14.36
CA GLY A 33 -0.23 -7.09 13.28
C GLY A 33 -1.07 -5.86 13.52
N HIS A 34 -1.54 -5.28 12.41
CA HIS A 34 -2.51 -4.19 12.38
C HIS A 34 -3.63 -4.48 11.38
N ASN A 35 -4.80 -3.89 11.64
CA ASN A 35 -5.89 -3.77 10.69
C ASN A 35 -5.77 -2.42 9.98
N TYR A 36 -5.10 -2.42 8.85
CA TYR A 36 -4.88 -1.22 8.04
C TYR A 36 -6.16 -0.79 7.34
N GLN A 37 -6.45 0.51 7.38
CA GLN A 37 -7.52 1.13 6.61
C GLN A 37 -6.92 2.02 5.52
N VAL A 38 -7.47 1.95 4.31
CA VAL A 38 -6.94 2.69 3.15
C VAL A 38 -8.01 3.63 2.59
N ARG A 39 -7.56 4.83 2.21
CA ARG A 39 -8.34 5.81 1.46
C ARG A 39 -7.56 6.22 0.23
N VAL A 40 -8.25 6.41 -0.89
CA VAL A 40 -7.66 6.81 -2.16
C VAL A 40 -8.38 8.05 -2.69
N ASP A 41 -7.61 9.10 -2.97
CA ASP A 41 -8.09 10.30 -3.63
C ASP A 41 -7.54 10.33 -5.06
N LEU A 42 -8.42 10.53 -6.04
CA LEU A 42 -8.08 10.58 -7.46
C LEU A 42 -8.37 11.97 -8.02
N LYS A 43 -7.35 12.67 -8.49
CA LYS A 43 -7.55 13.94 -9.21
C LYS A 43 -7.96 13.66 -10.64
N THR A 44 -9.14 14.14 -11.01
CA THR A 44 -9.69 13.97 -12.37
C THR A 44 -9.01 14.88 -13.39
N PRO A 45 -9.23 14.65 -14.70
CA PRO A 45 -8.93 15.62 -15.74
C PRO A 45 -9.64 16.97 -15.52
N ALA A 46 -9.35 17.94 -16.38
CA ALA A 46 -10.09 19.21 -16.38
C ALA A 46 -11.57 18.97 -16.71
N GLU A 47 -12.46 19.85 -16.21
CA GLU A 47 -13.91 19.72 -16.38
C GLU A 47 -14.33 19.52 -17.85
N LYS A 48 -13.66 20.19 -18.79
CA LYS A 48 -13.90 20.04 -20.24
C LYS A 48 -13.64 18.63 -20.79
N ASP A 49 -12.92 17.79 -20.03
CA ASP A 49 -12.57 16.42 -20.42
C ASP A 49 -13.49 15.39 -19.74
N LEU A 50 -14.54 15.81 -19.03
CA LEU A 50 -15.57 14.94 -18.47
C LEU A 50 -16.53 14.45 -19.56
N HIS A 51 -17.25 13.37 -19.27
CA HIS A 51 -18.37 12.93 -20.11
C HIS A 51 -19.46 14.01 -20.23
N ALA A 52 -20.22 13.97 -21.32
CA ALA A 52 -21.33 14.89 -21.55
C ALA A 52 -22.35 14.90 -20.41
N GLU A 53 -22.50 13.78 -19.71
CA GLU A 53 -23.36 13.62 -18.54
C GLU A 53 -22.75 14.22 -17.25
N GLY A 54 -21.58 14.82 -17.32
CA GLY A 54 -20.95 15.55 -16.22
C GLY A 54 -20.21 14.67 -15.19
N TYR A 55 -19.88 13.43 -15.51
CA TYR A 55 -19.07 12.56 -14.66
C TYR A 55 -17.76 12.15 -15.34
N PHE A 56 -16.77 11.69 -14.56
CA PHE A 56 -15.47 11.29 -15.08
C PHE A 56 -15.44 9.82 -15.49
N LEU A 57 -15.73 8.92 -14.56
CA LEU A 57 -15.71 7.47 -14.77
C LEU A 57 -16.52 6.78 -13.67
N ASP A 58 -17.08 5.61 -13.96
CA ASP A 58 -17.75 4.80 -12.94
C ASP A 58 -16.76 4.43 -11.83
N PHE A 59 -17.14 4.74 -10.59
CA PHE A 59 -16.35 4.38 -9.40
C PHE A 59 -16.02 2.88 -9.29
N ASN A 60 -16.85 2.01 -9.88
CA ASN A 60 -16.62 0.57 -9.85
C ASN A 60 -15.31 0.16 -10.53
N VAL A 61 -14.87 0.92 -11.54
CA VAL A 61 -13.58 0.70 -12.21
C VAL A 61 -12.44 0.78 -11.19
N PHE A 62 -12.43 1.84 -10.39
CA PHE A 62 -11.40 2.08 -9.38
C PHE A 62 -11.54 1.15 -8.18
N LYS A 63 -12.76 1.02 -7.64
CA LYS A 63 -13.03 0.23 -6.43
C LYS A 63 -12.61 -1.23 -6.61
N LYS A 64 -12.90 -1.82 -7.76
CA LYS A 64 -12.56 -3.22 -8.04
C LYS A 64 -11.05 -3.45 -8.02
N TYR A 65 -10.29 -2.58 -8.66
CA TYR A 65 -8.83 -2.67 -8.68
C TYR A 65 -8.23 -2.45 -7.29
N ILE A 66 -8.65 -1.38 -6.59
CA ILE A 66 -8.17 -1.06 -5.24
C ILE A 66 -8.40 -2.26 -4.31
N LYS A 67 -9.62 -2.79 -4.27
CA LYS A 67 -9.95 -3.93 -3.41
C LYS A 67 -9.09 -5.16 -3.72
N ALA A 68 -8.98 -5.55 -4.98
CA ALA A 68 -8.18 -6.69 -5.41
C ALA A 68 -6.68 -6.52 -5.05
N ARG A 69 -6.17 -5.28 -5.13
CA ARG A 69 -4.79 -4.98 -4.78
C ARG A 69 -4.54 -5.06 -3.27
N LEU A 70 -5.47 -4.55 -2.46
CA LEU A 70 -5.36 -4.61 -1.00
C LEU A 70 -5.50 -6.05 -0.48
N ASP A 71 -6.32 -6.88 -1.12
CA ASP A 71 -6.48 -8.29 -0.77
C ASP A 71 -5.18 -9.10 -0.90
N GLN A 72 -4.24 -8.65 -1.72
CA GLN A 72 -2.91 -9.29 -1.81
C GLN A 72 -2.08 -9.12 -0.54
N TRP A 73 -2.39 -8.14 0.29
CA TRP A 73 -1.72 -7.88 1.56
C TRP A 73 -2.53 -8.32 2.77
N ASP A 74 -3.74 -8.84 2.56
CA ASP A 74 -4.61 -9.29 3.64
C ASP A 74 -4.16 -10.66 4.17
N GLU A 75 -4.07 -10.78 5.49
CA GLU A 75 -3.61 -11.97 6.22
C GLU A 75 -2.17 -12.41 5.85
N ILE A 76 -1.30 -11.44 5.58
CA ILE A 76 0.07 -11.65 5.09
C ILE A 76 1.07 -11.00 6.04
N VAL A 77 2.28 -11.57 6.14
CA VAL A 77 3.45 -10.94 6.74
C VAL A 77 4.16 -10.10 5.68
N LEU A 78 4.31 -8.80 5.93
CA LEU A 78 5.00 -7.86 5.05
C LEU A 78 6.43 -7.63 5.56
N LEU A 79 7.43 -7.88 4.72
CA LEU A 79 8.85 -7.71 5.08
C LEU A 79 9.58 -6.80 4.09
N PRO A 80 10.52 -5.96 4.58
CA PRO A 80 11.28 -5.04 3.75
C PRO A 80 12.46 -5.76 3.08
N GLU A 81 12.34 -6.06 1.79
CA GLU A 81 13.36 -6.78 1.02
C GLU A 81 14.70 -6.03 0.96
N LYS A 82 14.65 -4.69 0.97
CA LYS A 82 15.83 -3.84 0.75
C LYS A 82 16.55 -3.42 2.03
N HIS A 83 16.11 -3.86 3.20
CA HIS A 83 16.82 -3.54 4.44
C HIS A 83 18.13 -4.34 4.53
N PRO A 84 19.28 -3.70 4.81
CA PRO A 84 20.60 -4.37 4.77
C PRO A 84 20.77 -5.49 5.79
N ASP A 85 20.07 -5.43 6.92
CA ASP A 85 20.13 -6.47 7.97
C ASP A 85 19.17 -7.65 7.72
N MET A 86 18.34 -7.59 6.67
CA MET A 86 17.43 -8.67 6.30
C MET A 86 18.14 -9.66 5.38
N LYS A 87 18.08 -10.94 5.74
CA LYS A 87 18.59 -12.04 4.91
C LYS A 87 17.47 -13.06 4.70
N PHE A 88 17.31 -13.49 3.46
CA PHE A 88 16.24 -14.38 3.04
C PHE A 88 16.79 -15.65 2.43
N LYS A 89 16.19 -16.79 2.78
CA LYS A 89 16.47 -18.09 2.16
C LYS A 89 15.15 -18.79 1.86
N LYS A 90 14.85 -18.99 0.59
CA LYS A 90 13.68 -19.72 0.16
C LYS A 90 13.96 -21.22 0.18
N THR A 91 13.08 -21.98 0.80
CA THR A 91 13.06 -23.46 0.79
C THR A 91 11.86 -23.94 -0.03
N ALA A 92 11.67 -25.25 -0.13
CA ALA A 92 10.51 -25.83 -0.83
C ALA A 92 9.15 -25.44 -0.20
N LYS A 93 9.12 -25.16 1.10
CA LYS A 93 7.88 -24.93 1.87
C LYS A 93 7.82 -23.58 2.58
N SER A 94 8.95 -22.93 2.80
CA SER A 94 9.05 -21.75 3.65
C SER A 94 10.00 -20.70 3.10
N LEU A 95 9.82 -19.47 3.58
CA LEU A 95 10.82 -18.41 3.54
C LEU A 95 11.45 -18.30 4.92
N GLU A 96 12.73 -18.63 5.02
CA GLU A 96 13.54 -18.39 6.20
C GLU A 96 14.07 -16.96 6.17
N VAL A 97 13.95 -16.26 7.29
CA VAL A 97 14.31 -14.85 7.42
C VAL A 97 15.21 -14.68 8.64
N THR A 98 16.38 -14.12 8.43
CA THR A 98 17.26 -13.70 9.51
C THR A 98 17.31 -12.18 9.55
N PHE A 99 17.03 -11.61 10.72
CA PHE A 99 17.17 -10.18 10.99
C PHE A 99 17.96 -10.01 12.28
N ARG A 100 19.23 -9.64 12.14
CA ARG A 100 20.16 -9.54 13.28
C ARG A 100 20.21 -10.86 14.06
N ASP A 101 19.84 -10.85 15.34
CA ASP A 101 19.76 -12.02 16.22
C ASP A 101 18.42 -12.79 16.15
N ARG A 102 17.48 -12.35 15.28
CA ARG A 102 16.17 -12.95 15.14
C ARG A 102 16.11 -13.89 13.94
N PHE A 103 15.38 -14.98 14.10
CA PHE A 103 15.10 -15.93 13.03
C PHE A 103 13.60 -16.21 12.94
N TYR A 104 13.09 -16.21 11.71
CA TYR A 104 11.70 -16.53 11.38
C TYR A 104 11.67 -17.53 10.23
N ALA A 105 10.64 -18.37 10.20
CA ALA A 105 10.30 -19.19 9.05
C ALA A 105 8.80 -19.09 8.81
N PHE A 106 8.43 -18.60 7.63
CA PHE A 106 7.04 -18.41 7.22
C PHE A 106 6.67 -19.35 6.08
N PRO A 107 5.43 -19.87 6.02
CA PRO A 107 4.93 -20.49 4.79
C PRO A 107 5.05 -19.55 3.60
N LEU A 108 5.37 -20.06 2.43
CA LEU A 108 5.62 -19.22 1.24
C LEU A 108 4.40 -18.38 0.82
N ASN A 109 3.20 -18.84 1.11
CA ASN A 109 1.96 -18.15 0.79
C ASN A 109 1.46 -17.20 1.90
N GLU A 110 2.21 -17.04 2.99
CA GLU A 110 1.84 -16.18 4.12
C GLU A 110 2.79 -14.99 4.29
N VAL A 111 3.73 -14.79 3.37
CA VAL A 111 4.74 -13.72 3.43
C VAL A 111 4.97 -13.09 2.06
N ILE A 112 5.12 -11.77 2.07
CA ILE A 112 5.48 -10.98 0.87
C ILE A 112 6.69 -10.12 1.20
N LEU A 113 7.68 -10.14 0.29
CA LEU A 113 8.81 -9.21 0.30
C LEU A 113 8.44 -7.96 -0.49
N LEU A 114 8.46 -6.82 0.18
CA LEU A 114 8.18 -5.53 -0.43
C LEU A 114 9.49 -4.83 -0.83
N PRO A 115 9.52 -4.14 -1.97
CA PRO A 115 10.74 -3.48 -2.48
C PRO A 115 11.03 -2.17 -1.73
N VAL A 116 11.04 -2.22 -0.40
CA VAL A 116 11.23 -1.11 0.52
C VAL A 116 12.30 -1.43 1.55
N THR A 117 12.81 -0.40 2.23
CA THR A 117 13.78 -0.56 3.33
C THR A 117 13.12 -0.72 4.70
N ASN A 118 11.83 -0.40 4.82
CA ASN A 118 11.04 -0.54 6.03
C ASN A 118 9.56 -0.72 5.68
N THR A 119 8.77 -1.35 6.54
CA THR A 119 7.33 -1.55 6.34
C THR A 119 6.49 -0.53 7.11
N SER A 120 6.94 0.71 7.09
CA SER A 120 6.21 1.84 7.67
C SER A 120 5.01 2.26 6.81
N VAL A 121 4.04 2.95 7.40
CA VAL A 121 2.87 3.48 6.67
C VAL A 121 3.27 4.45 5.57
N GLU A 122 4.39 5.17 5.73
CA GLU A 122 4.98 6.04 4.71
C GLU A 122 5.39 5.23 3.47
N GLN A 123 6.10 4.14 3.66
CA GLN A 123 6.54 3.26 2.57
C GLN A 123 5.36 2.50 1.94
N LEU A 124 4.44 2.00 2.76
CA LEU A 124 3.24 1.30 2.28
C LEU A 124 2.33 2.23 1.45
N SER A 125 2.07 3.45 1.92
CA SER A 125 1.27 4.43 1.18
C SER A 125 1.92 4.82 -0.15
N LYS A 126 3.25 4.93 -0.18
CA LYS A 126 4.00 5.22 -1.41
C LYS A 126 3.86 4.09 -2.43
N LEU A 127 4.08 2.85 -2.04
CA LEU A 127 3.94 1.69 -2.94
C LEU A 127 2.54 1.63 -3.56
N LEU A 128 1.50 1.80 -2.74
CA LEU A 128 0.12 1.78 -3.21
C LEU A 128 -0.19 2.98 -4.12
N ALA A 129 0.32 4.18 -3.81
CA ALA A 129 0.10 5.36 -4.64
C ALA A 129 0.76 5.22 -6.01
N GLU A 130 1.99 4.71 -6.07
CA GLU A 130 2.70 4.43 -7.31
C GLU A 130 1.97 3.37 -8.17
N ASP A 131 1.47 2.32 -7.53
CA ASP A 131 0.75 1.24 -8.18
C ASP A 131 -0.59 1.73 -8.75
N PHE A 132 -1.40 2.39 -7.95
CA PHE A 132 -2.69 2.92 -8.38
C PHE A 132 -2.54 4.01 -9.45
N TYR A 133 -1.52 4.88 -9.35
CA TYR A 133 -1.26 5.86 -10.41
C TYR A 133 -0.89 5.20 -11.73
N ARG A 134 -0.02 4.19 -11.70
CA ARG A 134 0.37 3.44 -12.89
C ARG A 134 -0.84 2.83 -13.60
N GLU A 135 -1.76 2.26 -12.84
CA GLU A 135 -3.00 1.69 -13.35
C GLU A 135 -3.97 2.76 -13.85
N PHE A 136 -4.21 3.81 -13.04
CA PHE A 136 -5.32 4.73 -13.30
C PHE A 136 -4.98 5.88 -14.25
N LYS A 137 -3.71 6.19 -14.49
CA LYS A 137 -3.31 7.24 -15.45
C LYS A 137 -3.83 6.98 -16.85
N GLY A 138 -3.97 5.71 -17.26
CA GLY A 138 -4.54 5.32 -18.55
C GLY A 138 -6.01 5.70 -18.71
N TYR A 139 -6.75 5.87 -17.63
CA TYR A 139 -8.13 6.39 -17.62
C TYR A 139 -8.20 7.92 -17.57
N GLY A 140 -7.07 8.63 -17.54
CA GLY A 140 -7.02 10.09 -17.45
C GLY A 140 -6.86 10.64 -16.04
N VAL A 141 -6.69 9.80 -15.03
CA VAL A 141 -6.37 10.24 -13.66
C VAL A 141 -5.03 10.97 -13.66
N ARG A 142 -5.01 12.19 -13.13
CA ARG A 142 -3.81 13.06 -13.15
C ARG A 142 -2.96 12.94 -11.92
N ARG A 143 -3.55 12.54 -10.79
CA ARG A 143 -2.85 12.38 -9.51
C ARG A 143 -3.62 11.40 -8.63
N VAL A 144 -2.86 10.59 -7.90
CA VAL A 144 -3.38 9.68 -6.89
C VAL A 144 -2.76 10.04 -5.54
N ARG A 145 -3.58 10.13 -4.50
CA ARG A 145 -3.15 10.18 -3.12
C ARG A 145 -3.69 8.96 -2.39
N VAL A 146 -2.82 8.26 -1.68
CA VAL A 146 -3.19 7.11 -0.86
C VAL A 146 -2.87 7.40 0.59
N TYR A 147 -3.86 7.21 1.46
CA TYR A 147 -3.73 7.22 2.91
C TYR A 147 -3.71 5.78 3.40
N VAL A 148 -2.76 5.45 4.26
CA VAL A 148 -2.70 4.17 4.97
C VAL A 148 -2.69 4.46 6.45
N GLU A 149 -3.68 3.94 7.16
CA GLU A 149 -3.84 4.05 8.62
C GLU A 149 -3.60 2.68 9.25
N GLU A 150 -2.63 2.56 10.16
CA GLU A 150 -2.37 1.30 10.88
C GLU A 150 -3.25 1.15 12.12
N THR A 151 -3.54 2.26 12.78
CA THR A 151 -4.52 2.39 13.86
C THR A 151 -5.31 3.65 13.65
N ARG A 152 -6.50 3.74 14.22
CA ARG A 152 -7.36 4.91 14.04
C ARG A 152 -6.65 6.21 14.45
N GLY A 153 -6.54 7.13 13.48
CA GLY A 153 -5.89 8.43 13.67
C GLY A 153 -4.35 8.39 13.54
N GLN A 154 -3.76 7.27 13.17
CA GLN A 154 -2.31 7.12 13.01
C GLN A 154 -1.98 6.49 11.67
N GLY A 155 -1.44 7.28 10.77
CA GLY A 155 -1.13 6.84 9.42
C GLY A 155 -0.34 7.88 8.64
N ALA A 156 -0.13 7.59 7.36
CA ALA A 156 0.54 8.50 6.43
C ALA A 156 -0.16 8.51 5.07
N SER A 157 0.12 9.51 4.26
CA SER A 157 -0.32 9.56 2.87
C SER A 157 0.83 9.88 1.93
N SER A 158 0.78 9.29 0.73
CA SER A 158 1.68 9.58 -0.37
C SER A 158 0.92 10.03 -1.60
N VAL A 159 1.54 10.88 -2.41
CA VAL A 159 0.94 11.48 -3.62
C VAL A 159 1.81 11.18 -4.82
N VAL A 160 1.20 10.76 -5.93
CA VAL A 160 1.89 10.48 -7.19
C VAL A 160 1.06 11.02 -8.36
N PRO A 161 1.66 11.79 -9.30
CA PRO A 161 2.94 12.47 -9.17
C PRO A 161 2.89 13.54 -8.09
N GLU A 162 4.07 13.92 -7.60
CA GLU A 162 4.18 14.93 -6.54
C GLU A 162 3.77 16.33 -7.01
N ASN A 163 4.06 16.68 -8.30
CA ASN A 163 3.73 17.94 -8.98
C ASN A 163 2.88 17.72 -10.22
#